data_e586b1e319590eefb7f34e451a726733
#
_entry.id   e586b1e319590eefb7f34e451a726733
#
_cell.length_a   1.000
_cell.length_b   1.000
_cell.length_c   1.000
_cell.angle_alpha   90.00
_cell.angle_beta   90.00
_cell.angle_gamma   90.00
#
_symmetry.space_group_name_H-M   'P 1'
#
loop_
_entity.id
_entity.type
_entity.pdbx_description
1 polymer ?
#
loop_
_entity_poly.entity_id
_entity_poly.type
_entity_poly.pdbx_seq_one_letter_code
_entity_poly.pdbx_strand_id
1 'polypeptide(L)'
;MNADTIKLTLPDKSTKEVAYGEKASSLLKFLNAPLEEIFAVKINNKVYTLDKRIKYNAKIEPVLKDSKEGIAIYRRSLCFLLAFAARKLFPNARLLVGHSLGSGYYYTLDTGKDFDEEHVKALQKEMKKLVEEDLPITSRFISYSEAVELIEKSGLKETRKQMDFYCPPRVRMNFIGEFCDLYYEPLLPKTGYLKYFELRKYQEGFLLRFPKSSDQTKIPEFVDQPKLFEIYKMYKEWGKRLGVTSVASLNKLVITRKINDFIDITETLQEKCIGEIASKILQKKTARVVLIAGPSSSGKTTTSKKRTDKMSVPPVISRRI
;
A
#
# COMPACT_ATOMS: atom_id res chain seq x y z
N MET A 1 14.78 15.14 -42.88
CA MET A 1 15.20 15.01 -41.46
C MET A 1 15.01 13.57 -41.10
N ASN A 2 16.08 12.81 -40.85
CA ASN A 2 15.95 11.45 -40.35
C ASN A 2 15.23 11.54 -39.00
N ALA A 3 14.08 10.87 -38.88
CA ALA A 3 13.40 10.77 -37.59
C ALA A 3 14.39 10.10 -36.63
N ASP A 4 14.69 10.77 -35.51
CA ASP A 4 15.54 10.21 -34.48
C ASP A 4 14.97 8.85 -34.08
N THR A 5 15.74 7.79 -34.22
CA THR A 5 15.36 6.44 -33.82
C THR A 5 16.13 6.06 -32.53
N ILE A 6 15.54 5.17 -31.76
CA ILE A 6 16.16 4.54 -30.60
C ILE A 6 16.13 3.03 -30.77
N LYS A 7 17.12 2.35 -30.20
CA LYS A 7 17.26 0.89 -30.25
C LYS A 7 16.73 0.27 -28.98
N LEU A 8 15.75 -0.62 -29.10
CA LEU A 8 15.19 -1.38 -27.99
C LEU A 8 15.64 -2.83 -28.04
N THR A 9 16.09 -3.36 -26.92
CA THR A 9 16.36 -4.78 -26.73
C THR A 9 15.12 -5.44 -26.15
N LEU A 10 14.57 -6.43 -26.84
CA LEU A 10 13.38 -7.18 -26.48
C LEU A 10 13.69 -8.36 -25.54
N PRO A 11 12.69 -9.03 -24.93
CA PRO A 11 12.90 -10.16 -24.03
C PRO A 11 13.68 -11.34 -24.64
N ASP A 12 13.48 -11.59 -25.93
CA ASP A 12 14.19 -12.62 -26.72
C ASP A 12 15.62 -12.23 -27.12
N LYS A 13 16.13 -11.09 -26.62
CA LYS A 13 17.42 -10.48 -26.94
C LYS A 13 17.53 -9.90 -28.36
N SER A 14 16.49 -9.98 -29.16
CA SER A 14 16.45 -9.27 -30.45
C SER A 14 16.42 -7.76 -30.22
N THR A 15 16.79 -7.00 -31.26
CA THR A 15 16.78 -5.54 -31.18
C THR A 15 15.85 -4.96 -32.22
N LYS A 16 15.14 -3.89 -31.84
CA LYS A 16 14.21 -3.18 -32.71
C LYS A 16 14.48 -1.69 -32.69
N GLU A 17 14.53 -1.07 -33.83
CA GLU A 17 14.55 0.38 -33.96
C GLU A 17 13.12 0.90 -33.95
N VAL A 18 12.88 1.93 -33.15
CA VAL A 18 11.58 2.60 -33.01
C VAL A 18 11.78 4.11 -32.97
N ALA A 19 10.74 4.88 -33.24
CA ALA A 19 10.80 6.33 -33.22
C ALA A 19 11.11 6.85 -31.81
N TYR A 20 11.92 7.92 -31.72
CA TYR A 20 12.17 8.62 -30.46
C TYR A 20 10.87 9.11 -29.84
N GLY A 21 10.64 8.81 -28.58
CA GLY A 21 9.44 9.19 -27.87
C GLY A 21 8.21 8.31 -28.13
N GLU A 22 8.40 7.14 -28.76
CA GLU A 22 7.35 6.13 -28.93
C GLU A 22 6.78 5.71 -27.56
N LYS A 23 5.45 5.51 -27.49
CA LYS A 23 4.82 5.04 -26.27
C LYS A 23 5.06 3.55 -26.05
N ALA A 24 5.25 3.14 -24.81
CA ALA A 24 5.39 1.73 -24.45
C ALA A 24 4.18 0.90 -24.90
N SER A 25 2.96 1.46 -24.87
CA SER A 25 1.74 0.79 -25.31
C SER A 25 1.75 0.36 -26.79
N SER A 26 2.38 1.10 -27.67
CA SER A 26 2.49 0.73 -29.09
C SER A 26 3.52 -0.39 -29.35
N LEU A 27 4.34 -0.69 -28.36
CA LEU A 27 5.40 -1.70 -28.44
C LEU A 27 4.99 -3.06 -27.88
N LEU A 28 3.83 -3.17 -27.22
CA LEU A 28 3.38 -4.40 -26.54
C LEU A 28 3.33 -5.61 -27.47
N LYS A 29 2.97 -5.42 -28.73
CA LYS A 29 2.93 -6.47 -29.76
C LYS A 29 4.28 -7.15 -30.01
N PHE A 30 5.39 -6.56 -29.56
CA PHE A 30 6.73 -7.11 -29.70
C PHE A 30 7.23 -7.81 -28.42
N LEU A 31 6.43 -7.85 -27.36
CA LEU A 31 6.88 -8.36 -26.04
C LEU A 31 6.55 -9.85 -25.82
N ASN A 32 6.06 -10.57 -26.84
CA ASN A 32 5.77 -12.01 -26.79
C ASN A 32 4.90 -12.42 -25.57
N ALA A 33 3.89 -11.61 -25.25
CA ALA A 33 2.93 -11.90 -24.18
C ALA A 33 1.52 -11.45 -24.60
N PRO A 34 0.45 -12.10 -24.07
CA PRO A 34 -0.93 -11.66 -24.31
C PRO A 34 -1.13 -10.22 -23.85
N LEU A 35 -1.69 -9.38 -24.71
CA LEU A 35 -1.81 -7.93 -24.46
C LEU A 35 -2.63 -7.63 -23.19
N GLU A 36 -3.68 -8.41 -22.95
CA GLU A 36 -4.57 -8.30 -21.80
C GLU A 36 -3.91 -8.71 -20.48
N GLU A 37 -2.76 -9.38 -20.53
CA GLU A 37 -2.00 -9.78 -19.35
C GLU A 37 -0.89 -8.78 -19.00
N ILE A 38 -0.59 -7.82 -19.86
CA ILE A 38 0.47 -6.84 -19.63
C ILE A 38 -0.10 -5.63 -18.87
N PHE A 39 0.26 -5.49 -17.62
CA PHE A 39 -0.16 -4.39 -16.76
C PHE A 39 0.75 -3.16 -16.82
N ALA A 40 2.02 -3.36 -17.14
CA ALA A 40 3.04 -2.33 -17.23
C ALA A 40 4.22 -2.81 -18.06
N VAL A 41 5.24 -1.97 -18.22
CA VAL A 41 6.52 -2.36 -18.83
C VAL A 41 7.68 -2.07 -17.88
N LYS A 42 8.69 -2.91 -17.95
CA LYS A 42 9.97 -2.68 -17.28
C LYS A 42 10.97 -2.15 -18.31
N ILE A 43 11.50 -0.95 -18.10
CA ILE A 43 12.48 -0.31 -18.95
C ILE A 43 13.77 -0.16 -18.13
N ASN A 44 14.86 -0.83 -18.54
CA ASN A 44 16.12 -0.87 -17.79
C ASN A 44 15.89 -1.15 -16.28
N ASN A 45 15.20 -2.23 -15.95
CA ASN A 45 14.88 -2.69 -14.59
C ASN A 45 13.91 -1.80 -13.78
N LYS A 46 13.43 -0.68 -14.30
CA LYS A 46 12.42 0.16 -13.64
C LYS A 46 11.04 -0.01 -14.27
N VAL A 47 10.01 -0.14 -13.44
CA VAL A 47 8.63 -0.32 -13.90
C VAL A 47 8.00 1.02 -14.26
N TYR A 48 7.30 1.04 -15.40
CA TYR A 48 6.61 2.21 -15.94
C TYR A 48 5.22 1.83 -16.44
N THR A 49 4.32 2.81 -16.45
CA THR A 49 3.00 2.72 -17.06
C THR A 49 3.09 2.59 -18.59
N LEU A 50 2.03 2.08 -19.20
CA LEU A 50 1.99 1.84 -20.66
C LEU A 50 2.01 3.13 -21.51
N ASP A 51 1.70 4.28 -20.91
CA ASP A 51 1.77 5.60 -21.55
C ASP A 51 3.18 6.22 -21.56
N LYS A 52 4.16 5.54 -20.92
CA LYS A 52 5.55 6.01 -20.89
C LYS A 52 6.13 6.16 -22.28
N ARG A 53 6.64 7.36 -22.60
CA ARG A 53 7.42 7.62 -23.82
C ARG A 53 8.88 7.24 -23.61
N ILE A 54 9.44 6.47 -24.54
CA ILE A 54 10.83 5.98 -24.49
C ILE A 54 11.69 6.91 -25.35
N LYS A 55 12.73 7.48 -24.72
CA LYS A 55 13.57 8.54 -25.34
C LYS A 55 15.06 8.18 -25.38
N TYR A 56 15.41 6.92 -25.16
CA TYR A 56 16.80 6.43 -25.15
C TYR A 56 16.83 4.94 -25.45
N ASN A 57 17.99 4.44 -25.82
CA ASN A 57 18.20 3.00 -26.02
C ASN A 57 17.97 2.26 -24.70
N ALA A 58 17.19 1.20 -24.74
CA ALA A 58 16.77 0.53 -23.52
C ALA A 58 16.43 -0.95 -23.75
N LYS A 59 16.51 -1.75 -22.67
CA LYS A 59 15.87 -3.05 -22.60
C LYS A 59 14.41 -2.86 -22.17
N ILE A 60 13.47 -3.49 -22.87
CA ILE A 60 12.04 -3.46 -22.51
C ILE A 60 11.53 -4.88 -22.25
N GLU A 61 10.79 -5.05 -21.16
CA GLU A 61 10.19 -6.33 -20.74
C GLU A 61 8.74 -6.10 -20.30
N PRO A 62 7.81 -7.06 -20.54
CA PRO A 62 6.46 -6.95 -20.04
C PRO A 62 6.41 -7.16 -18.53
N VAL A 63 5.54 -6.45 -17.86
CA VAL A 63 5.14 -6.74 -16.46
C VAL A 63 3.78 -7.40 -16.52
N LEU A 64 3.76 -8.72 -16.33
CA LEU A 64 2.55 -9.53 -16.42
C LEU A 64 1.72 -9.40 -15.12
N LYS A 65 0.42 -9.63 -15.24
CA LYS A 65 -0.56 -9.56 -14.14
C LYS A 65 -0.17 -10.45 -12.94
N ASP A 66 0.39 -11.65 -13.19
CA ASP A 66 0.79 -12.64 -12.19
C ASP A 66 2.20 -12.44 -11.62
N SER A 67 2.98 -11.50 -12.19
CA SER A 67 4.29 -11.13 -11.66
C SER A 67 4.16 -10.40 -10.31
N LYS A 68 5.24 -10.41 -9.52
CA LYS A 68 5.29 -9.68 -8.24
C LYS A 68 4.94 -8.21 -8.40
N GLU A 69 5.46 -7.58 -9.44
CA GLU A 69 5.20 -6.18 -9.78
C GLU A 69 3.75 -5.98 -10.24
N GLY A 70 3.22 -6.87 -11.10
CA GLY A 70 1.84 -6.81 -11.58
C GLY A 70 0.82 -6.91 -10.44
N ILE A 71 1.03 -7.83 -9.50
CA ILE A 71 0.21 -7.97 -8.29
C ILE A 71 0.25 -6.69 -7.45
N ALA A 72 1.42 -6.09 -7.28
CA ALA A 72 1.57 -4.84 -6.53
C ALA A 72 0.84 -3.68 -7.22
N ILE A 73 0.91 -3.59 -8.56
CA ILE A 73 0.18 -2.61 -9.37
C ILE A 73 -1.33 -2.81 -9.21
N TYR A 74 -1.82 -4.06 -9.31
CA TYR A 74 -3.24 -4.38 -9.14
C TYR A 74 -3.78 -3.91 -7.79
N ARG A 75 -3.12 -4.32 -6.70
CA ARG A 75 -3.51 -3.95 -5.33
C ARG A 75 -3.51 -2.43 -5.11
N ARG A 76 -2.50 -1.75 -5.61
CA ARG A 76 -2.39 -0.30 -5.52
C ARG A 76 -3.49 0.40 -6.30
N SER A 77 -3.83 -0.10 -7.49
CA SER A 77 -4.92 0.42 -8.31
C SER A 77 -6.29 0.18 -7.68
N LEU A 78 -6.48 -0.94 -6.96
CA LEU A 78 -7.68 -1.15 -6.14
C LEU A 78 -7.80 -0.13 -5.00
N CYS A 79 -6.69 0.22 -4.35
CA CYS A 79 -6.70 1.26 -3.32
C CYS A 79 -7.10 2.63 -3.91
N PHE A 80 -6.61 2.95 -5.12
CA PHE A 80 -6.95 4.17 -5.82
C PHE A 80 -8.43 4.20 -6.24
N LEU A 81 -8.95 3.08 -6.76
CA LEU A 81 -10.37 2.93 -7.09
C LEU A 81 -11.26 3.07 -5.86
N LEU A 82 -10.89 2.46 -4.73
CA LEU A 82 -11.61 2.61 -3.45
C LEU A 82 -11.63 4.07 -2.99
N ALA A 83 -10.49 4.78 -3.07
CA ALA A 83 -10.42 6.18 -2.70
C ALA A 83 -11.34 7.04 -3.57
N PHE A 84 -11.40 6.77 -4.88
CA PHE A 84 -12.31 7.44 -5.80
C PHE A 84 -13.78 7.14 -5.47
N ALA A 85 -14.15 5.88 -5.28
CA ALA A 85 -15.51 5.49 -4.91
C ALA A 85 -15.95 6.11 -3.57
N ALA A 86 -15.07 6.10 -2.57
CA ALA A 86 -15.31 6.72 -1.27
C ALA A 86 -15.52 8.22 -1.39
N ARG A 87 -14.70 8.92 -2.19
CA ARG A 87 -14.85 10.36 -2.43
C ARG A 87 -16.16 10.70 -3.13
N LYS A 88 -16.58 9.86 -4.08
CA LYS A 88 -17.82 10.06 -4.84
C LYS A 88 -19.06 9.88 -3.97
N LEU A 89 -19.10 8.87 -3.11
CA LEU A 89 -20.24 8.57 -2.23
C LEU A 89 -20.23 9.41 -0.95
N PHE A 90 -19.07 9.69 -0.41
CA PHE A 90 -18.87 10.35 0.89
C PHE A 90 -17.84 11.50 0.76
N PRO A 91 -18.19 12.60 0.07
CA PRO A 91 -17.24 13.66 -0.28
C PRO A 91 -16.56 14.32 0.92
N ASN A 92 -17.21 14.31 2.08
CA ASN A 92 -16.70 14.90 3.32
C ASN A 92 -16.07 13.87 4.27
N ALA A 93 -16.14 12.58 3.94
CA ALA A 93 -15.59 11.52 4.78
C ALA A 93 -14.08 11.40 4.59
N ARG A 94 -13.41 10.95 5.66
CA ARG A 94 -11.98 10.66 5.63
C ARG A 94 -11.75 9.16 5.55
N LEU A 95 -11.25 8.71 4.40
CA LEU A 95 -10.80 7.34 4.22
C LEU A 95 -9.38 7.20 4.76
N LEU A 96 -9.16 6.27 5.68
CA LEU A 96 -7.86 5.99 6.27
C LEU A 96 -7.48 4.53 6.01
N VAL A 97 -6.30 4.33 5.45
CA VAL A 97 -5.69 3.01 5.34
C VAL A 97 -5.08 2.61 6.68
N GLY A 98 -5.38 1.40 7.10
CA GLY A 98 -4.79 0.80 8.30
C GLY A 98 -3.73 -0.24 7.93
N HIS A 99 -3.83 -1.41 8.53
CA HIS A 99 -2.84 -2.47 8.38
C HIS A 99 -3.26 -3.49 7.32
N SER A 100 -2.27 -4.25 6.80
CA SER A 100 -2.54 -5.48 6.09
C SER A 100 -3.09 -6.51 7.07
N LEU A 101 -4.24 -7.10 6.78
CA LEU A 101 -4.89 -8.11 7.61
C LEU A 101 -5.41 -9.24 6.73
N GLY A 102 -4.92 -10.44 6.95
CA GLY A 102 -5.24 -11.58 6.10
C GLY A 102 -4.88 -11.32 4.64
N SER A 103 -5.82 -11.57 3.73
CA SER A 103 -5.66 -11.32 2.29
C SER A 103 -6.28 -9.98 1.88
N GLY A 104 -6.05 -8.91 2.66
CA GLY A 104 -6.61 -7.60 2.41
C GLY A 104 -5.92 -6.47 3.15
N TYR A 105 -6.43 -5.26 2.94
CA TYR A 105 -6.05 -4.06 3.68
C TYR A 105 -7.24 -3.57 4.49
N TYR A 106 -6.99 -3.27 5.76
CA TYR A 106 -8.00 -2.71 6.65
C TYR A 106 -8.13 -1.20 6.44
N TYR A 107 -9.38 -0.74 6.33
CA TYR A 107 -9.73 0.67 6.16
C TYR A 107 -10.72 1.11 7.23
N THR A 108 -10.66 2.39 7.58
CA THR A 108 -11.72 3.08 8.31
C THR A 108 -12.18 4.27 7.49
N LEU A 109 -13.50 4.50 7.46
CA LEU A 109 -14.12 5.65 6.83
C LEU A 109 -14.82 6.47 7.91
N ASP A 110 -14.30 7.67 8.15
CA ASP A 110 -14.89 8.60 9.12
C ASP A 110 -15.90 9.48 8.37
N THR A 111 -17.18 9.13 8.52
CA THR A 111 -18.33 9.86 7.93
C THR A 111 -18.93 10.87 8.89
N GLY A 112 -18.43 10.96 10.13
CA GLY A 112 -19.07 11.69 11.22
C GLY A 112 -20.34 11.02 11.76
N LYS A 113 -20.67 9.81 11.29
CA LYS A 113 -21.79 8.95 11.71
C LYS A 113 -21.31 7.50 11.81
N ASP A 114 -22.13 6.63 12.37
CA ASP A 114 -21.84 5.21 12.43
C ASP A 114 -21.66 4.62 11.03
N PHE A 115 -20.55 3.90 10.85
CA PHE A 115 -20.20 3.22 9.62
C PHE A 115 -20.61 1.74 9.71
N ASP A 116 -21.61 1.35 8.93
CA ASP A 116 -22.24 0.03 8.99
C ASP A 116 -22.04 -0.82 7.70
N GLU A 117 -22.72 -1.93 7.63
CA GLU A 117 -22.70 -2.87 6.51
C GLU A 117 -23.24 -2.26 5.22
N GLU A 118 -24.27 -1.36 5.31
CA GLU A 118 -24.87 -0.74 4.13
C GLU A 118 -23.92 0.22 3.44
N HIS A 119 -23.09 0.93 4.20
CA HIS A 119 -22.01 1.77 3.66
C HIS A 119 -20.98 0.93 2.89
N VAL A 120 -20.64 -0.26 3.40
CA VAL A 120 -19.70 -1.18 2.73
C VAL A 120 -20.30 -1.72 1.43
N LYS A 121 -21.57 -2.11 1.45
CA LYS A 121 -22.29 -2.57 0.25
C LYS A 121 -22.40 -1.46 -0.80
N ALA A 122 -22.68 -0.23 -0.38
CA ALA A 122 -22.72 0.92 -1.28
C ALA A 122 -21.37 1.18 -1.95
N LEU A 123 -20.27 1.16 -1.17
CA LEU A 123 -18.92 1.29 -1.70
C LEU A 123 -18.59 0.17 -2.69
N GLN A 124 -18.90 -1.08 -2.35
CA GLN A 124 -18.64 -2.21 -3.24
C GLN A 124 -19.42 -2.10 -4.55
N LYS A 125 -20.69 -1.70 -4.47
CA LYS A 125 -21.52 -1.48 -5.65
C LYS A 125 -20.96 -0.37 -6.54
N GLU A 126 -20.56 0.75 -5.96
CA GLU A 126 -19.94 1.85 -6.69
C GLU A 126 -18.61 1.44 -7.34
N MET A 127 -17.74 0.74 -6.62
CA MET A 127 -16.48 0.23 -7.20
C MET A 127 -16.75 -0.71 -8.39
N LYS A 128 -17.73 -1.63 -8.30
CA LYS A 128 -18.10 -2.51 -9.42
C LYS A 128 -18.59 -1.72 -10.62
N LYS A 129 -19.44 -0.72 -10.40
CA LYS A 129 -19.91 0.19 -11.44
C LYS A 129 -18.75 0.91 -12.14
N LEU A 130 -17.79 1.44 -11.38
CA LEU A 130 -16.60 2.10 -11.92
C LEU A 130 -15.69 1.15 -12.71
N VAL A 131 -15.68 -0.13 -12.36
CA VAL A 131 -14.96 -1.17 -13.15
C VAL A 131 -15.67 -1.43 -14.47
N GLU A 132 -17.01 -1.50 -14.46
CA GLU A 132 -17.84 -1.69 -15.68
C GLU A 132 -17.73 -0.49 -16.63
N GLU A 133 -17.60 0.72 -16.10
CA GLU A 133 -17.39 1.96 -16.88
C GLU A 133 -16.02 2.01 -17.57
N ASP A 134 -15.08 1.14 -17.23
CA ASP A 134 -13.72 1.03 -17.81
C ASP A 134 -12.99 2.38 -17.95
N LEU A 135 -13.03 3.18 -16.90
CA LEU A 135 -12.51 4.54 -16.89
C LEU A 135 -10.97 4.57 -17.00
N PRO A 136 -10.40 5.49 -17.78
CA PRO A 136 -8.95 5.63 -17.87
C PRO A 136 -8.34 6.14 -16.56
N ILE A 137 -7.25 5.50 -16.15
CA ILE A 137 -6.38 5.97 -15.05
C ILE A 137 -5.13 6.57 -15.70
N THR A 138 -4.98 7.87 -15.59
CA THR A 138 -3.87 8.58 -16.19
C THR A 138 -2.87 9.05 -15.13
N SER A 139 -1.60 9.17 -15.51
CA SER A 139 -0.52 9.59 -14.62
C SER A 139 0.31 10.65 -15.32
N ARG A 140 0.47 11.81 -14.69
CA ARG A 140 1.26 12.91 -15.25
C ARG A 140 2.09 13.61 -14.18
N PHE A 141 3.21 14.18 -14.61
CA PHE A 141 4.01 15.05 -13.77
C PHE A 141 3.52 16.47 -13.94
N ILE A 142 3.17 17.07 -12.82
CA ILE A 142 2.75 18.48 -12.70
C ILE A 142 3.73 19.25 -11.84
N SER A 143 3.67 20.56 -11.83
CA SER A 143 4.49 21.38 -10.93
C SER A 143 4.11 21.16 -9.47
N TYR A 144 5.02 21.46 -8.55
CA TYR A 144 4.72 21.36 -7.12
C TYR A 144 3.54 22.26 -6.71
N SER A 145 3.50 23.51 -7.20
CA SER A 145 2.40 24.44 -6.92
C SER A 145 1.05 23.93 -7.40
N GLU A 146 0.98 23.43 -8.63
CA GLU A 146 -0.24 22.83 -9.17
C GLU A 146 -0.70 21.60 -8.37
N ALA A 147 0.25 20.76 -7.92
CA ALA A 147 -0.06 19.62 -7.07
C ALA A 147 -0.62 20.05 -5.71
N VAL A 148 -0.07 21.09 -5.10
CA VAL A 148 -0.58 21.66 -3.85
C VAL A 148 -2.02 22.13 -4.00
N GLU A 149 -2.32 22.93 -5.04
CA GLU A 149 -3.67 23.43 -5.30
C GLU A 149 -4.69 22.30 -5.50
N LEU A 150 -4.32 21.26 -6.28
CA LEU A 150 -5.19 20.11 -6.50
C LEU A 150 -5.45 19.31 -5.22
N ILE A 151 -4.43 19.11 -4.39
CA ILE A 151 -4.53 18.39 -3.12
C ILE A 151 -5.38 19.16 -2.11
N GLU A 152 -5.22 20.49 -2.04
CA GLU A 152 -6.05 21.36 -1.19
C GLU A 152 -7.51 21.32 -1.63
N LYS A 153 -7.77 21.49 -2.93
CA LYS A 153 -9.12 21.36 -3.52
C LYS A 153 -9.75 20.00 -3.27
N SER A 154 -8.93 18.95 -3.26
CA SER A 154 -9.37 17.59 -2.96
C SER A 154 -9.59 17.34 -1.46
N GLY A 155 -9.24 18.27 -0.57
CA GLY A 155 -9.39 18.12 0.88
C GLY A 155 -8.46 17.06 1.52
N LEU A 156 -7.35 16.71 0.85
CA LEU A 156 -6.37 15.72 1.31
C LEU A 156 -5.38 16.34 2.32
N LYS A 157 -5.88 16.73 3.49
CA LYS A 157 -5.16 17.53 4.49
C LYS A 157 -3.83 16.91 4.93
N GLU A 158 -3.77 15.58 5.13
CA GLU A 158 -2.53 14.92 5.57
C GLU A 158 -1.50 14.82 4.43
N THR A 159 -1.96 14.56 3.20
CA THR A 159 -1.10 14.60 2.01
C THR A 159 -0.54 16.01 1.80
N ARG A 160 -1.36 17.05 1.99
CA ARG A 160 -0.92 18.44 1.92
C ARG A 160 0.20 18.74 2.92
N LYS A 161 0.01 18.36 4.19
CA LYS A 161 1.03 18.51 5.23
C LYS A 161 2.32 17.72 4.91
N GLN A 162 2.19 16.53 4.30
CA GLN A 162 3.34 15.74 3.90
C GLN A 162 4.17 16.43 2.83
N MET A 163 3.54 17.16 1.93
CA MET A 163 4.24 17.92 0.88
C MET A 163 5.12 19.05 1.44
N ASP A 164 4.85 19.56 2.63
CA ASP A 164 5.71 20.57 3.27
C ASP A 164 7.11 20.04 3.61
N PHE A 165 7.26 18.72 3.72
CA PHE A 165 8.52 18.04 4.03
C PHE A 165 9.29 17.55 2.81
N TYR A 166 8.63 17.48 1.66
CA TYR A 166 9.22 17.03 0.42
C TYR A 166 8.64 17.80 -0.77
N CYS A 167 9.41 18.72 -1.28
CA CYS A 167 9.01 19.69 -2.32
C CYS A 167 9.77 19.45 -3.63
N PRO A 168 9.56 18.34 -4.35
CA PRO A 168 10.21 18.12 -5.63
C PRO A 168 9.67 19.10 -6.68
N PRO A 169 10.47 19.52 -7.67
CA PRO A 169 10.02 20.48 -8.69
C PRO A 169 8.86 19.93 -9.53
N ARG A 170 8.71 18.61 -9.60
CA ARG A 170 7.62 17.91 -10.27
C ARG A 170 7.07 16.80 -9.41
N VAL A 171 5.76 16.74 -9.31
CA VAL A 171 5.01 15.74 -8.55
C VAL A 171 4.26 14.84 -9.53
N ARG A 172 4.32 13.54 -9.30
CA ARG A 172 3.53 12.59 -10.08
C ARG A 172 2.14 12.47 -9.47
N MET A 173 1.13 12.89 -10.22
CA MET A 173 -0.27 12.77 -9.83
C MET A 173 -0.98 11.75 -10.72
N ASN A 174 -1.94 11.04 -10.15
CA ASN A 174 -2.78 10.07 -10.85
C ASN A 174 -4.23 10.56 -10.85
N PHE A 175 -4.94 10.31 -11.95
CA PHE A 175 -6.27 10.87 -12.20
C PHE A 175 -7.25 9.81 -12.70
N ILE A 176 -8.51 9.91 -12.25
CA ILE A 176 -9.70 9.34 -12.89
C ILE A 176 -10.68 10.50 -13.04
N GLY A 177 -10.86 10.99 -14.27
CA GLY A 177 -11.61 12.23 -14.51
C GLY A 177 -11.00 13.41 -13.72
N GLU A 178 -11.80 14.05 -12.88
CA GLU A 178 -11.37 15.15 -12.00
C GLU A 178 -10.78 14.66 -10.67
N PHE A 179 -11.03 13.43 -10.28
CA PHE A 179 -10.44 12.87 -9.07
C PHE A 179 -8.95 12.67 -9.23
N CYS A 180 -8.16 13.10 -8.26
CA CYS A 180 -6.72 12.92 -8.25
C CYS A 180 -6.20 12.53 -6.86
N ASP A 181 -5.10 11.76 -6.85
CA ASP A 181 -4.36 11.45 -5.63
C ASP A 181 -2.89 11.13 -5.95
N LEU A 182 -2.08 11.13 -4.91
CA LEU A 182 -0.63 10.98 -4.99
C LEU A 182 -0.23 9.51 -4.86
N TYR A 183 0.25 8.92 -5.96
CA TYR A 183 0.84 7.58 -5.97
C TYR A 183 2.20 7.61 -6.68
N TYR A 184 3.24 7.18 -6.00
CA TYR A 184 4.62 7.25 -6.52
C TYR A 184 4.92 6.16 -7.55
N GLU A 185 4.26 5.02 -7.44
CA GLU A 185 4.48 3.85 -8.28
C GLU A 185 3.35 3.68 -9.32
N PRO A 186 3.58 2.96 -10.43
CA PRO A 186 2.59 2.76 -11.48
C PRO A 186 1.25 2.21 -10.99
N LEU A 187 0.17 2.69 -11.60
CA LEU A 187 -1.19 2.13 -11.53
C LEU A 187 -1.55 1.46 -12.86
N LEU A 188 -2.60 0.67 -12.87
CA LEU A 188 -3.20 0.13 -14.09
C LEU A 188 -3.72 1.26 -14.99
N PRO A 189 -3.77 1.03 -16.31
CA PRO A 189 -4.20 2.07 -17.25
C PRO A 189 -5.70 2.37 -17.21
N LYS A 190 -6.52 1.45 -16.69
CA LYS A 190 -7.97 1.55 -16.66
C LYS A 190 -8.59 0.81 -15.50
N THR A 191 -9.79 1.20 -15.08
CA THR A 191 -10.54 0.55 -13.98
C THR A 191 -11.04 -0.85 -14.35
N GLY A 192 -11.34 -1.11 -15.62
CA GLY A 192 -11.87 -2.40 -16.11
C GLY A 192 -10.97 -3.62 -15.86
N TYR A 193 -9.68 -3.42 -15.56
CA TYR A 193 -8.78 -4.50 -15.13
C TYR A 193 -9.07 -4.98 -13.70
N LEU A 194 -9.77 -4.19 -12.86
CA LEU A 194 -9.93 -4.41 -11.42
C LEU A 194 -11.17 -5.25 -11.09
N LYS A 195 -11.34 -6.41 -11.75
CA LYS A 195 -12.56 -7.23 -11.67
C LYS A 195 -12.73 -8.00 -10.35
N TYR A 196 -11.62 -8.36 -9.69
CA TYR A 196 -11.63 -9.29 -8.57
C TYR A 196 -11.27 -8.60 -7.26
N PHE A 197 -12.28 -8.20 -6.49
CA PHE A 197 -12.13 -7.64 -5.15
C PHE A 197 -13.40 -7.88 -4.33
N GLU A 198 -13.28 -7.76 -3.01
CA GLU A 198 -14.38 -7.81 -2.07
C GLU A 198 -14.17 -6.75 -0.99
N LEU A 199 -15.22 -6.00 -0.67
CA LEU A 199 -15.26 -5.23 0.55
C LEU A 199 -16.02 -6.01 1.61
N ARG A 200 -15.42 -6.17 2.79
CA ARG A 200 -16.03 -6.90 3.90
C ARG A 200 -16.03 -6.03 5.15
N LYS A 201 -17.21 -5.82 5.74
CA LYS A 201 -17.32 -5.17 7.05
C LYS A 201 -16.49 -5.93 8.07
N TYR A 202 -15.66 -5.21 8.84
CA TYR A 202 -14.83 -5.79 9.87
C TYR A 202 -14.61 -4.81 11.01
N GLN A 203 -15.10 -5.14 12.19
CA GLN A 203 -15.06 -4.29 13.37
C GLN A 203 -15.58 -2.87 13.06
N GLU A 204 -14.84 -1.80 13.47
CA GLU A 204 -15.22 -0.41 13.23
C GLU A 204 -15.03 0.04 11.76
N GLY A 205 -14.38 -0.78 10.93
CA GLY A 205 -14.05 -0.46 9.54
C GLY A 205 -14.43 -1.57 8.59
N PHE A 206 -13.61 -1.77 7.57
CA PHE A 206 -13.80 -2.80 6.56
C PHE A 206 -12.47 -3.23 5.95
N LEU A 207 -12.48 -4.39 5.29
CA LEU A 207 -11.35 -4.93 4.55
C LEU A 207 -11.58 -4.75 3.05
N LEU A 208 -10.60 -4.21 2.35
CA LEU A 208 -10.46 -4.35 0.90
C LEU A 208 -9.68 -5.63 0.65
N ARG A 209 -10.38 -6.67 0.19
CA ARG A 209 -9.81 -7.98 -0.09
C ARG A 209 -9.55 -8.15 -1.58
N PHE A 210 -8.49 -8.86 -1.90
CA PHE A 210 -8.03 -9.08 -3.27
C PHE A 210 -7.48 -10.49 -3.45
N PRO A 211 -7.32 -10.98 -4.70
CA PRO A 211 -6.79 -12.28 -5.00
C PRO A 211 -5.38 -12.53 -4.44
N LYS A 212 -5.05 -13.81 -4.20
CA LYS A 212 -3.67 -14.23 -3.91
C LYS A 212 -2.81 -14.17 -5.17
N SER A 213 -1.50 -14.15 -4.97
CA SER A 213 -0.52 -14.21 -6.07
C SER A 213 -0.60 -15.49 -6.89
N SER A 214 -1.05 -16.59 -6.29
CA SER A 214 -1.17 -17.90 -6.95
C SER A 214 -2.41 -18.07 -7.81
N ASP A 215 -3.47 -17.29 -7.55
CA ASP A 215 -4.71 -17.30 -8.32
C ASP A 215 -5.35 -15.91 -8.26
N GLN A 216 -5.28 -15.16 -9.36
CA GLN A 216 -5.76 -13.79 -9.45
C GLN A 216 -7.23 -13.67 -9.83
N THR A 217 -7.92 -14.78 -10.00
CA THR A 217 -9.34 -14.83 -10.36
C THR A 217 -10.23 -15.10 -9.16
N LYS A 218 -9.64 -15.53 -8.02
CA LYS A 218 -10.39 -15.95 -6.85
C LYS A 218 -9.91 -15.23 -5.59
N ILE A 219 -10.87 -14.64 -4.86
CA ILE A 219 -10.61 -14.10 -3.53
C ILE A 219 -10.57 -15.29 -2.54
N PRO A 220 -9.49 -15.42 -1.74
CA PRO A 220 -9.37 -16.52 -0.81
C PRO A 220 -10.46 -16.49 0.26
N GLU A 221 -10.74 -17.62 0.88
CA GLU A 221 -11.63 -17.69 2.03
C GLU A 221 -11.16 -16.72 3.14
N PHE A 222 -12.10 -16.13 3.83
CA PHE A 222 -11.78 -15.22 4.93
C PHE A 222 -11.37 -16.01 6.17
N VAL A 223 -10.18 -15.71 6.67
CA VAL A 223 -9.68 -16.24 7.94
C VAL A 223 -9.55 -15.09 8.92
N ASP A 224 -10.34 -15.11 9.98
CA ASP A 224 -10.30 -14.08 11.02
C ASP A 224 -8.99 -14.10 11.81
N GLN A 225 -8.49 -12.93 12.14
CA GLN A 225 -7.24 -12.73 12.89
C GLN A 225 -7.45 -11.74 14.05
N PRO A 226 -8.36 -12.01 15.00
CA PRO A 226 -8.76 -11.06 16.01
C PRO A 226 -7.60 -10.61 16.90
N LYS A 227 -6.71 -11.53 17.30
CA LYS A 227 -5.53 -11.18 18.13
C LYS A 227 -4.58 -10.22 17.43
N LEU A 228 -4.39 -10.38 16.12
CA LEU A 228 -3.56 -9.48 15.33
C LEU A 228 -4.22 -8.11 15.21
N PHE A 229 -5.54 -8.08 15.01
CA PHE A 229 -6.32 -6.84 14.95
C PHE A 229 -6.27 -6.07 16.27
N GLU A 230 -6.40 -6.74 17.40
CA GLU A 230 -6.28 -6.11 18.74
C GLU A 230 -4.93 -5.41 18.92
N ILE A 231 -3.83 -6.05 18.49
CA ILE A 231 -2.51 -5.45 18.55
C ILE A 231 -2.43 -4.20 17.66
N TYR A 232 -2.95 -4.26 16.44
CA TYR A 232 -3.00 -3.09 15.55
C TYR A 232 -3.85 -1.96 16.12
N LYS A 233 -5.00 -2.27 16.73
CA LYS A 233 -5.84 -1.29 17.42
C LYS A 233 -5.09 -0.61 18.58
N MET A 234 -4.39 -1.38 19.40
CA MET A 234 -3.57 -0.87 20.48
C MET A 234 -2.50 0.11 19.98
N TYR A 235 -1.74 -0.23 18.95
CA TYR A 235 -0.73 0.66 18.36
C TYR A 235 -1.35 1.92 17.75
N LYS A 236 -2.50 1.81 17.10
CA LYS A 236 -3.22 2.97 16.56
C LYS A 236 -3.67 3.92 17.67
N GLU A 237 -4.16 3.40 18.78
CA GLU A 237 -4.54 4.21 19.94
C GLU A 237 -3.32 4.88 20.60
N TRP A 238 -2.18 4.21 20.68
CA TRP A 238 -0.93 4.84 21.12
C TRP A 238 -0.52 6.00 20.22
N GLY A 239 -0.54 5.79 18.90
CA GLY A 239 -0.26 6.85 17.93
C GLY A 239 -1.17 8.07 18.12
N LYS A 240 -2.46 7.85 18.34
CA LYS A 240 -3.42 8.93 18.64
C LYS A 240 -3.07 9.68 19.92
N ARG A 241 -2.79 8.97 21.02
CA ARG A 241 -2.43 9.57 22.31
C ARG A 241 -1.14 10.37 22.25
N LEU A 242 -0.18 9.93 21.43
CA LEU A 242 1.10 10.60 21.23
C LEU A 242 1.02 11.70 20.15
N GLY A 243 -0.15 11.92 19.52
CA GLY A 243 -0.34 12.92 18.47
C GLY A 243 0.34 12.57 17.14
N VAL A 244 0.76 11.30 16.95
CA VAL A 244 1.46 10.82 15.75
C VAL A 244 0.55 9.84 15.01
N THR A 245 -0.27 10.35 14.12
CA THR A 245 -1.27 9.58 13.37
C THR A 245 -1.00 9.52 11.86
N SER A 246 0.05 10.20 11.38
CA SER A 246 0.44 10.25 9.98
C SER A 246 1.95 10.42 9.83
N VAL A 247 2.46 10.15 8.62
CA VAL A 247 3.87 10.42 8.29
C VAL A 247 4.20 11.89 8.44
N ALA A 248 3.26 12.78 8.12
CA ALA A 248 3.44 14.22 8.30
C ALA A 248 3.65 14.61 9.77
N SER A 249 2.86 14.02 10.70
CA SER A 249 3.05 14.26 12.14
C SER A 249 4.38 13.71 12.65
N LEU A 250 4.83 12.54 12.13
CA LEU A 250 6.15 11.98 12.45
C LEU A 250 7.29 12.89 11.95
N ASN A 251 7.22 13.33 10.69
CA ASN A 251 8.21 14.25 10.12
C ASN A 251 8.29 15.58 10.90
N LYS A 252 7.17 16.06 11.41
CA LYS A 252 7.16 17.24 12.29
C LYS A 252 7.99 17.01 13.54
N LEU A 253 7.93 15.83 14.17
CA LEU A 253 8.77 15.51 15.33
C LEU A 253 10.27 15.51 14.97
N VAL A 254 10.61 14.98 13.79
CA VAL A 254 12.01 14.98 13.29
C VAL A 254 12.54 16.41 13.16
N ILE A 255 11.81 17.29 12.46
CA ILE A 255 12.23 18.67 12.22
C ILE A 255 12.28 19.47 13.54
N THR A 256 11.34 19.24 14.44
CA THR A 256 11.31 19.93 15.77
C THR A 256 12.24 19.29 16.80
N ARG A 257 13.05 18.28 16.41
CA ARG A 257 13.99 17.55 17.28
C ARG A 257 13.34 16.84 18.48
N LYS A 258 12.04 16.57 18.41
CA LYS A 258 11.27 15.84 19.45
C LYS A 258 11.17 14.33 19.16
N ILE A 259 11.86 13.87 18.15
CA ILE A 259 11.77 12.45 17.71
C ILE A 259 12.37 11.51 18.77
N ASN A 260 13.43 11.93 19.49
CA ASN A 260 14.05 11.08 20.53
C ASN A 260 13.08 10.83 21.69
N ASP A 261 12.39 11.85 22.18
CA ASP A 261 11.37 11.70 23.24
C ASP A 261 10.27 10.72 22.79
N PHE A 262 9.86 10.80 21.54
CA PHE A 262 8.87 9.88 20.98
C PHE A 262 9.40 8.43 20.90
N ILE A 263 10.66 8.23 20.52
CA ILE A 263 11.32 6.92 20.51
C ILE A 263 11.36 6.36 21.93
N ASP A 264 11.84 7.11 22.92
CA ASP A 264 11.98 6.68 24.30
C ASP A 264 10.61 6.27 24.91
N ILE A 265 9.55 7.05 24.62
CA ILE A 265 8.20 6.72 25.06
C ILE A 265 7.71 5.41 24.41
N THR A 266 7.92 5.25 23.11
CA THR A 266 7.44 4.05 22.40
C THR A 266 8.22 2.80 22.81
N GLU A 267 9.51 2.89 23.07
CA GLU A 267 10.34 1.81 23.60
C GLU A 267 9.89 1.43 25.02
N THR A 268 9.66 2.41 25.88
CA THR A 268 9.14 2.18 27.24
C THR A 268 7.79 1.47 27.23
N LEU A 269 6.87 1.88 26.33
CA LEU A 269 5.58 1.20 26.17
C LEU A 269 5.76 -0.25 25.70
N GLN A 270 6.67 -0.50 24.76
CA GLN A 270 6.99 -1.85 24.31
C GLN A 270 7.56 -2.71 25.45
N GLU A 271 8.47 -2.16 26.26
CA GLU A 271 9.03 -2.86 27.43
C GLU A 271 7.97 -3.19 28.48
N LYS A 272 7.03 -2.28 28.72
CA LYS A 272 5.88 -2.55 29.58
C LYS A 272 5.07 -3.73 29.06
N CYS A 273 4.74 -3.77 27.76
CA CYS A 273 4.01 -4.89 27.16
C CYS A 273 4.77 -6.22 27.29
N ILE A 274 6.09 -6.22 27.11
CA ILE A 274 6.92 -7.42 27.31
C ILE A 274 6.86 -7.87 28.79
N GLY A 275 6.89 -6.93 29.74
CA GLY A 275 6.75 -7.22 31.17
C GLY A 275 5.37 -7.83 31.52
N GLU A 276 4.30 -7.29 30.96
CA GLU A 276 2.94 -7.85 31.14
C GLU A 276 2.82 -9.28 30.60
N ILE A 277 3.44 -9.57 29.45
CA ILE A 277 3.48 -10.93 28.90
C ILE A 277 4.29 -11.85 29.85
N ALA A 278 5.44 -11.42 30.35
CA ALA A 278 6.24 -12.18 31.30
C ALA A 278 5.43 -12.50 32.56
N SER A 279 4.73 -11.52 33.13
CA SER A 279 3.86 -11.69 34.30
C SER A 279 2.73 -12.71 34.07
N LYS A 280 2.08 -12.65 32.91
CA LYS A 280 1.04 -13.63 32.50
C LYS A 280 1.59 -15.06 32.37
N ILE A 281 2.83 -15.22 31.89
CA ILE A 281 3.49 -16.53 31.80
C ILE A 281 3.76 -17.09 33.22
N LEU A 282 4.30 -16.25 34.10
CA LEU A 282 4.57 -16.66 35.50
C LEU A 282 3.30 -17.07 36.28
N GLN A 283 2.20 -16.34 36.06
CA GLN A 283 0.90 -16.67 36.65
C GLN A 283 0.38 -18.05 36.14
N LYS A 284 0.75 -18.45 34.93
CA LYS A 284 0.35 -19.74 34.36
C LYS A 284 1.26 -20.85 34.88
N LYS A 285 1.06 -21.33 36.08
CA LYS A 285 1.87 -22.35 36.76
C LYS A 285 2.14 -23.63 35.97
N THR A 286 1.31 -23.94 34.97
CA THR A 286 1.46 -25.11 34.10
C THR A 286 2.35 -24.88 32.87
N ALA A 287 2.76 -23.64 32.61
CA ALA A 287 3.60 -23.30 31.45
C ALA A 287 5.06 -23.70 31.72
N ARG A 288 5.52 -24.80 31.12
CA ARG A 288 6.91 -25.26 31.18
C ARG A 288 7.75 -24.82 29.97
N VAL A 289 7.12 -24.54 28.86
CA VAL A 289 7.78 -24.15 27.59
C VAL A 289 7.05 -22.95 26.99
N VAL A 290 7.80 -21.99 26.52
CA VAL A 290 7.27 -20.81 25.81
C VAL A 290 7.90 -20.78 24.42
N LEU A 291 7.09 -20.88 23.38
CA LEU A 291 7.53 -20.80 21.99
C LEU A 291 7.28 -19.37 21.46
N ILE A 292 8.32 -18.76 20.85
CA ILE A 292 8.26 -17.46 20.22
C ILE A 292 8.45 -17.65 18.72
N ALA A 293 7.39 -17.46 17.95
CA ALA A 293 7.42 -17.54 16.48
C ALA A 293 7.31 -16.14 15.85
N GLY A 294 7.86 -15.98 14.66
CA GLY A 294 7.79 -14.75 13.87
C GLY A 294 8.78 -14.76 12.71
N PRO A 295 8.63 -13.84 11.73
CA PRO A 295 9.52 -13.77 10.58
C PRO A 295 10.97 -13.44 10.99
N SER A 296 11.92 -13.59 10.05
CA SER A 296 13.30 -13.18 10.29
C SER A 296 13.37 -11.68 10.63
N SER A 297 14.33 -11.31 11.48
CA SER A 297 14.52 -9.92 11.95
C SER A 297 13.35 -9.28 12.72
N SER A 298 12.37 -10.07 13.19
CA SER A 298 11.21 -9.58 13.96
C SER A 298 11.48 -9.32 15.46
N GLY A 299 12.75 -9.36 15.89
CA GLY A 299 13.12 -9.12 17.30
C GLY A 299 12.88 -10.30 18.24
N LYS A 300 12.63 -11.53 17.74
CA LYS A 300 12.41 -12.72 18.60
C LYS A 300 13.44 -12.92 19.68
N THR A 301 14.71 -12.87 19.29
CA THR A 301 15.85 -13.05 20.21
C THR A 301 15.92 -11.93 21.25
N THR A 302 15.69 -10.68 20.83
CA THR A 302 15.67 -9.53 21.74
C THR A 302 14.52 -9.66 22.75
N THR A 303 13.33 -10.04 22.27
CA THR A 303 12.16 -10.26 23.12
C THR A 303 12.37 -11.42 24.12
N SER A 304 13.00 -12.52 23.67
CA SER A 304 13.28 -13.65 24.58
C SER A 304 14.28 -13.27 25.69
N LYS A 305 15.35 -12.55 25.36
CA LYS A 305 16.33 -12.06 26.35
C LYS A 305 15.68 -11.11 27.35
N LYS A 306 14.99 -10.07 26.91
CA LYS A 306 14.28 -9.11 27.77
C LYS A 306 13.26 -9.80 28.70
N ARG A 307 12.67 -10.92 28.30
CA ARG A 307 11.78 -11.74 29.15
C ARG A 307 12.55 -12.49 30.23
N THR A 308 13.67 -13.12 29.86
CA THR A 308 14.49 -13.92 30.77
C THR A 308 15.00 -13.04 31.94
N ASP A 309 15.49 -11.84 31.62
CA ASP A 309 15.95 -10.88 32.62
C ASP A 309 14.85 -10.45 33.62
N LYS A 310 13.61 -10.30 33.14
CA LYS A 310 12.45 -9.90 33.98
C LYS A 310 11.83 -11.06 34.77
N MET A 311 12.09 -12.31 34.42
CA MET A 311 11.46 -13.48 35.02
C MET A 311 12.37 -14.17 36.07
N SER A 312 13.63 -13.80 36.18
CA SER A 312 14.64 -14.53 37.01
C SER A 312 14.61 -16.06 36.77
N VAL A 313 14.38 -16.48 35.51
CA VAL A 313 14.22 -17.89 35.12
C VAL A 313 15.43 -18.30 34.29
N PRO A 314 15.95 -19.53 34.39
CA PRO A 314 17.08 -20.01 33.63
C PRO A 314 16.85 -19.91 32.10
N PRO A 315 17.93 -19.81 31.31
CA PRO A 315 17.88 -19.36 29.92
C PRO A 315 16.99 -20.22 29.01
N VAL A 316 16.09 -19.56 28.29
CA VAL A 316 15.22 -20.20 27.27
C VAL A 316 16.07 -20.52 26.05
N ILE A 317 16.12 -21.78 25.66
CA ILE A 317 16.78 -22.22 24.41
C ILE A 317 15.93 -21.75 23.22
N SER A 318 16.41 -20.76 22.46
CA SER A 318 15.79 -20.36 21.20
C SER A 318 16.34 -21.20 20.06
N ARG A 319 15.53 -22.07 19.44
CA ARG A 319 15.89 -22.69 18.16
C ARG A 319 15.32 -21.85 17.01
N ARG A 320 16.17 -21.58 16.01
CA ARG A 320 15.72 -21.10 14.70
C ARG A 320 14.98 -22.26 14.00
N ILE A 321 13.74 -22.04 13.62
CA ILE A 321 13.01 -22.85 12.65
C ILE A 321 13.02 -22.07 11.35
#